data_da8bf3df770b4b6efe93c7da436c01c0
#
_entry.id   da8bf3df770b4b6efe93c7da436c01c0
#
_cell.length_a   1.000
_cell.length_b   1.000
_cell.length_c   1.000
_cell.angle_alpha   90.00
_cell.angle_beta   90.00
_cell.angle_gamma   90.00
#
_symmetry.space_group_name_H-M   'P 1'
#
loop_
_entity.id
_entity.type
_entity.pdbx_description
1 polymer ?
#
loop_
_entity_poly.entity_id
_entity_poly.type
_entity_poly.pdbx_seq_one_letter_code
_entity_poly.pdbx_strand_id
1 'polypeptide(L)'
;WTCFHGTDWDEARHLAGVWLFEGKRWNDHVTDELGNYDYLMGADVHVTDPRVCAELDRWGRWYVETTGVDGLRLDALKHVGADFFARWLPELRRATGRDLPAVGEYWSRDVAELEGYLEAVPSTSLFDVPLHFHLHAASTSNGDTDLSRLFEGTLVGADPARAVTFVENHDTQPGQSLASTIQPWFKPSAYALVLLREAGTPCVFWGDLFGTPETGDLPAV
;
A
#
# COMPACT_ATOMS: atom_id res chain seq x y z
N TRP A 1 -1.83 -13.67 22.84
CA TRP A 1 -0.68 -12.73 22.79
C TRP A 1 0.59 -13.36 22.21
N THR A 2 0.75 -14.67 22.26
CA THR A 2 1.96 -15.34 21.73
C THR A 2 2.20 -15.14 20.24
N CYS A 3 1.14 -14.87 19.48
CA CYS A 3 1.20 -14.65 18.04
C CYS A 3 1.45 -13.17 17.64
N PHE A 4 1.66 -12.30 18.61
CA PHE A 4 1.85 -10.87 18.41
C PHE A 4 3.12 -10.38 19.10
N HIS A 5 3.68 -9.27 18.61
CA HIS A 5 4.80 -8.60 19.27
C HIS A 5 4.35 -7.60 20.31
N GLY A 6 3.35 -6.79 19.97
CA GLY A 6 2.87 -5.70 20.80
C GLY A 6 1.48 -5.23 20.39
N THR A 7 1.07 -4.12 20.98
CA THR A 7 -0.24 -3.49 20.74
C THR A 7 -0.17 -2.00 21.06
N ASP A 8 -1.14 -1.24 20.58
CA ASP A 8 -1.30 0.20 20.87
C ASP A 8 -2.35 0.52 21.94
N TRP A 9 -2.96 -0.50 22.52
CA TRP A 9 -4.00 -0.33 23.53
C TRP A 9 -3.78 -1.21 24.77
N ASP A 10 -3.80 -0.59 25.97
CA ASP A 10 -3.81 -1.27 27.25
C ASP A 10 -5.24 -1.21 27.84
N GLU A 11 -5.95 -2.32 27.73
CA GLU A 11 -7.33 -2.43 28.20
C GLU A 11 -7.46 -2.26 29.71
N ALA A 12 -6.48 -2.72 30.50
CA ALA A 12 -6.53 -2.63 31.95
C ALA A 12 -6.39 -1.20 32.47
N ARG A 13 -5.65 -0.36 31.75
CA ARG A 13 -5.40 1.04 32.11
C ARG A 13 -6.20 2.04 31.28
N HIS A 14 -6.91 1.57 30.23
CA HIS A 14 -7.57 2.41 29.22
C HIS A 14 -6.63 3.47 28.64
N LEU A 15 -5.43 3.03 28.25
CA LEU A 15 -4.41 3.93 27.70
C LEU A 15 -4.02 3.52 26.27
N ALA A 16 -3.90 4.52 25.40
CA ALA A 16 -3.27 4.39 24.10
C ALA A 16 -1.75 4.59 24.21
N GLY A 17 -0.97 3.82 23.43
CA GLY A 17 0.49 3.87 23.35
C GLY A 17 1.01 2.61 22.69
N VAL A 18 2.28 2.56 22.37
CA VAL A 18 2.89 1.39 21.74
C VAL A 18 3.63 0.58 22.78
N TRP A 19 3.18 -0.64 23.03
CA TRP A 19 3.76 -1.56 24.02
C TRP A 19 4.14 -2.88 23.40
N LEU A 20 5.33 -3.35 23.73
CA LEU A 20 5.73 -4.74 23.50
C LEU A 20 5.13 -5.65 24.56
N PHE A 21 4.70 -6.85 24.15
CA PHE A 21 4.41 -7.91 25.10
C PHE A 21 5.67 -8.43 25.78
N GLU A 22 5.53 -8.96 27.01
CA GLU A 22 6.65 -9.46 27.78
C GLU A 22 7.45 -10.53 27.00
N GLY A 23 8.77 -10.34 26.92
CA GLY A 23 9.69 -11.23 26.21
C GLY A 23 9.66 -11.11 24.68
N LYS A 24 8.92 -10.15 24.15
CA LYS A 24 8.89 -9.86 22.70
C LYS A 24 9.83 -8.73 22.32
N ARG A 25 10.11 -8.66 21.01
CA ARG A 25 10.85 -7.58 20.35
C ARG A 25 10.28 -7.40 18.96
N TRP A 26 10.43 -6.23 18.39
CA TRP A 26 10.06 -5.97 16.99
C TRP A 26 10.92 -6.83 16.04
N ASN A 27 10.35 -7.32 14.96
CA ASN A 27 11.03 -8.18 14.00
C ASN A 27 11.98 -7.40 13.10
N ASP A 28 11.49 -6.33 12.53
CA ASP A 28 12.09 -5.62 11.43
C ASP A 28 12.28 -4.14 11.72
N HIS A 29 13.29 -3.61 11.05
CA HIS A 29 13.57 -2.19 10.96
C HIS A 29 13.09 -1.68 9.62
N VAL A 30 11.78 -1.44 9.49
CA VAL A 30 11.17 -1.05 8.22
C VAL A 30 11.22 0.46 8.02
N THR A 31 10.75 1.24 9.01
CA THR A 31 10.70 2.70 8.98
C THR A 31 10.61 3.21 10.42
N ASP A 32 11.09 4.39 10.72
CA ASP A 32 10.94 5.04 12.03
C ASP A 32 9.65 5.87 12.13
N GLU A 33 8.74 5.68 11.21
CA GLU A 33 7.38 6.17 11.30
C GLU A 33 6.75 5.68 12.62
N LEU A 34 6.18 6.56 13.40
CA LEU A 34 5.70 6.30 14.77
C LEU A 34 6.78 5.91 15.81
N GLY A 35 8.07 6.05 15.49
CA GLY A 35 9.15 5.77 16.40
C GLY A 35 9.47 4.29 16.61
N ASN A 36 8.98 3.41 15.75
CA ASN A 36 9.36 2.01 15.65
C ASN A 36 9.22 1.51 14.20
N TYR A 37 9.79 0.35 13.89
CA TYR A 37 10.04 -0.07 12.51
C TYR A 37 9.11 -1.18 12.02
N ASP A 38 8.50 -1.90 12.92
CA ASP A 38 7.67 -3.08 12.60
C ASP A 38 6.18 -2.78 12.80
N TYR A 39 5.88 -1.80 13.66
CA TYR A 39 4.53 -1.49 14.09
C TYR A 39 3.86 -0.42 13.21
N LEU A 40 2.58 -0.62 12.87
CA LEU A 40 1.71 0.41 12.30
C LEU A 40 0.57 0.77 13.26
N MET A 41 -0.30 -0.18 13.58
CA MET A 41 -1.46 0.01 14.46
C MET A 41 -2.01 -1.32 14.98
N GLY A 42 -2.79 -1.27 16.06
CA GLY A 42 -3.49 -2.43 16.61
C GLY A 42 -2.55 -3.44 17.26
N ALA A 43 -2.79 -4.71 17.02
CA ALA A 43 -1.95 -5.79 17.50
C ALA A 43 -1.03 -6.29 16.38
N ASP A 44 0.26 -6.10 16.56
CA ASP A 44 1.27 -6.43 15.57
C ASP A 44 1.51 -7.94 15.47
N VAL A 45 1.30 -8.51 14.28
CA VAL A 45 1.36 -9.95 14.04
C VAL A 45 2.80 -10.44 13.89
N HIS A 46 3.19 -11.44 14.68
CA HIS A 46 4.54 -12.01 14.66
C HIS A 46 4.79 -12.89 13.41
N VAL A 47 4.96 -12.24 12.26
CA VAL A 47 5.09 -12.92 10.95
C VAL A 47 6.37 -13.74 10.76
N THR A 48 7.31 -13.73 11.71
CA THR A 48 8.49 -14.61 11.72
C THR A 48 8.32 -15.84 12.63
N ASP A 49 7.23 -15.93 13.42
CA ASP A 49 6.92 -17.17 14.17
C ASP A 49 6.41 -18.26 13.20
N PRO A 50 7.04 -19.43 13.13
CA PRO A 50 6.63 -20.49 12.20
C PRO A 50 5.17 -20.94 12.35
N ARG A 51 4.59 -20.84 13.56
CA ARG A 51 3.20 -21.20 13.83
C ARG A 51 2.26 -20.16 13.22
N VAL A 52 2.61 -18.89 13.33
CA VAL A 52 1.88 -17.79 12.71
C VAL A 52 1.96 -17.87 11.19
N CYS A 53 3.16 -18.13 10.65
CA CYS A 53 3.34 -18.34 9.21
C CYS A 53 2.46 -19.49 8.70
N ALA A 54 2.47 -20.64 9.37
CA ALA A 54 1.65 -21.79 8.97
C ALA A 54 0.15 -21.49 9.01
N GLU A 55 -0.30 -20.69 9.97
CA GLU A 55 -1.70 -20.27 10.06
C GLU A 55 -2.06 -19.28 8.95
N LEU A 56 -1.20 -18.32 8.62
CA LEU A 56 -1.39 -17.39 7.51
C LEU A 56 -1.36 -18.10 6.14
N ASP A 57 -0.53 -19.14 5.98
CA ASP A 57 -0.53 -19.98 4.78
C ASP A 57 -1.87 -20.71 4.62
N ARG A 58 -2.37 -21.31 5.71
CA ARG A 58 -3.68 -21.99 5.74
C ARG A 58 -4.83 -21.03 5.48
N TRP A 59 -4.81 -19.86 6.13
CA TRP A 59 -5.82 -18.83 5.96
C TRP A 59 -5.84 -18.28 4.53
N GLY A 60 -4.69 -17.94 3.97
CA GLY A 60 -4.59 -17.40 2.61
C GLY A 60 -5.14 -18.39 1.57
N ARG A 61 -4.79 -19.66 1.68
CA ARG A 61 -5.35 -20.71 0.82
C ARG A 61 -6.88 -20.79 0.97
N TRP A 62 -7.39 -20.91 2.19
CA TRP A 62 -8.82 -20.94 2.46
C TRP A 62 -9.53 -19.72 1.89
N TYR A 63 -8.95 -18.53 2.07
CA TYR A 63 -9.53 -17.29 1.57
C TYR A 63 -9.68 -17.31 0.05
N VAL A 64 -8.62 -17.62 -0.68
CA VAL A 64 -8.65 -17.71 -2.15
C VAL A 64 -9.63 -18.78 -2.65
N GLU A 65 -9.62 -19.97 -2.04
CA GLU A 65 -10.52 -21.07 -2.42
C GLU A 65 -11.98 -20.73 -2.12
N THR A 66 -12.27 -20.03 -1.03
CA THR A 66 -13.65 -19.70 -0.60
C THR A 66 -14.23 -18.52 -1.37
N THR A 67 -13.45 -17.47 -1.58
CA THR A 67 -13.94 -16.24 -2.21
C THR A 67 -13.81 -16.26 -3.73
N GLY A 68 -12.89 -17.06 -4.27
CA GLY A 68 -12.63 -17.14 -5.69
C GLY A 68 -11.99 -15.90 -6.30
N VAL A 69 -11.34 -15.05 -5.50
CA VAL A 69 -10.65 -13.81 -5.97
C VAL A 69 -9.60 -14.13 -7.02
N ASP A 70 -9.43 -13.21 -7.97
CA ASP A 70 -8.49 -13.35 -9.08
C ASP A 70 -7.15 -12.67 -8.85
N GLY A 71 -7.00 -11.91 -7.76
CA GLY A 71 -5.77 -11.22 -7.38
C GLY A 71 -5.84 -10.68 -5.96
N LEU A 72 -4.75 -10.06 -5.49
CA LEU A 72 -4.59 -9.60 -4.13
C LEU A 72 -4.11 -8.15 -4.09
N ARG A 73 -4.68 -7.35 -3.19
CA ARG A 73 -4.06 -6.11 -2.72
C ARG A 73 -3.42 -6.38 -1.38
N LEU A 74 -2.14 -6.03 -1.26
CA LEU A 74 -1.35 -6.21 -0.04
C LEU A 74 -1.21 -4.85 0.63
N ASP A 75 -1.74 -4.75 1.83
CA ASP A 75 -1.78 -3.53 2.62
C ASP A 75 -0.49 -3.31 3.39
N ALA A 76 -0.10 -2.05 3.60
CA ALA A 76 0.92 -1.62 4.55
C ALA A 76 2.25 -2.41 4.49
N LEU A 77 2.79 -2.63 3.30
CA LEU A 77 3.97 -3.47 3.08
C LEU A 77 5.21 -3.03 3.86
N LYS A 78 5.34 -1.74 4.17
CA LYS A 78 6.45 -1.20 4.99
C LYS A 78 6.49 -1.78 6.40
N HIS A 79 5.35 -2.26 6.88
CA HIS A 79 5.15 -2.73 8.25
C HIS A 79 5.11 -4.26 8.35
N VAL A 80 5.45 -4.95 7.26
CA VAL A 80 5.58 -6.42 7.22
C VAL A 80 6.89 -6.77 6.51
N GLY A 81 7.74 -7.56 7.14
CA GLY A 81 9.02 -7.94 6.55
C GLY A 81 8.88 -8.50 5.14
N ALA A 82 9.68 -8.00 4.20
CA ALA A 82 9.64 -8.39 2.79
C ALA A 82 9.79 -9.91 2.60
N ASP A 83 10.61 -10.57 3.43
CA ASP A 83 10.82 -12.02 3.42
C ASP A 83 9.52 -12.82 3.58
N PHE A 84 8.56 -12.29 4.36
CA PHE A 84 7.26 -12.93 4.50
C PHE A 84 6.54 -13.02 3.15
N PHE A 85 6.39 -11.90 2.42
CA PHE A 85 5.69 -11.89 1.13
C PHE A 85 6.51 -12.56 0.02
N ALA A 86 7.83 -12.47 0.05
CA ALA A 86 8.71 -13.18 -0.88
C ALA A 86 8.52 -14.70 -0.82
N ARG A 87 8.21 -15.23 0.38
CA ARG A 87 7.87 -16.64 0.60
C ARG A 87 6.38 -16.93 0.36
N TRP A 88 5.50 -16.12 0.96
CA TRP A 88 4.06 -16.40 1.06
C TRP A 88 3.35 -16.37 -0.30
N LEU A 89 3.63 -15.38 -1.16
CA LEU A 89 2.97 -15.25 -2.46
C LEU A 89 3.22 -16.44 -3.41
N PRO A 90 4.49 -16.86 -3.64
CA PRO A 90 4.74 -18.06 -4.46
C PRO A 90 4.11 -19.33 -3.88
N GLU A 91 4.14 -19.48 -2.55
CA GLU A 91 3.56 -20.64 -1.88
C GLU A 91 2.03 -20.66 -2.04
N LEU A 92 1.36 -19.53 -1.88
CA LEU A 92 -0.08 -19.40 -2.07
C LEU A 92 -0.50 -19.74 -3.51
N ARG A 93 0.22 -19.22 -4.51
CA ARG A 93 0.00 -19.55 -5.93
C ARG A 93 0.16 -21.04 -6.18
N ARG A 94 1.22 -21.64 -5.65
CA ARG A 94 1.47 -23.07 -5.76
C ARG A 94 0.37 -23.91 -5.09
N ALA A 95 -0.06 -23.54 -3.88
CA ALA A 95 -1.05 -24.25 -3.10
C ALA A 95 -2.45 -24.21 -3.72
N THR A 96 -2.81 -23.09 -4.37
CA THR A 96 -4.12 -22.89 -5.00
C THR A 96 -4.14 -23.27 -6.48
N GLY A 97 -2.97 -23.45 -7.11
CA GLY A 97 -2.85 -23.69 -8.55
C GLY A 97 -3.30 -22.49 -9.40
N ARG A 98 -3.35 -21.27 -8.82
CA ARG A 98 -3.82 -20.05 -9.47
C ARG A 98 -2.69 -19.07 -9.66
N ASP A 99 -2.66 -18.40 -10.81
CA ASP A 99 -1.84 -17.21 -11.01
C ASP A 99 -2.57 -16.01 -10.40
N LEU A 100 -2.17 -15.63 -9.18
CA LEU A 100 -2.77 -14.53 -8.42
C LEU A 100 -1.87 -13.29 -8.57
N PRO A 101 -2.16 -12.36 -9.50
CA PRO A 101 -1.49 -11.09 -9.51
C PRO A 101 -1.65 -10.41 -8.15
N ALA A 102 -0.59 -9.77 -7.68
CA ALA A 102 -0.60 -9.05 -6.42
C ALA A 102 -0.13 -7.61 -6.65
N VAL A 103 -0.83 -6.65 -6.06
CA VAL A 103 -0.41 -5.27 -5.98
C VAL A 103 -0.25 -4.88 -4.52
N GLY A 104 0.88 -4.29 -4.19
CA GLY A 104 1.21 -3.90 -2.84
C GLY A 104 1.18 -2.40 -2.62
N GLU A 105 0.79 -1.99 -1.44
CA GLU A 105 0.92 -0.64 -0.98
C GLU A 105 2.21 -0.48 -0.19
N TYR A 106 3.21 0.14 -0.83
CA TYR A 106 4.45 0.58 -0.19
C TYR A 106 4.47 2.11 -0.20
N TRP A 107 4.04 2.73 0.92
CA TRP A 107 3.82 4.17 0.98
C TRP A 107 5.13 4.94 1.15
N SER A 108 5.78 5.27 0.04
CA SER A 108 6.98 6.11 -0.02
C SER A 108 6.98 7.00 -1.25
N ARG A 109 7.58 8.19 -1.11
CA ARG A 109 7.82 9.12 -2.22
C ARG A 109 9.11 8.80 -2.98
N ASP A 110 9.97 7.99 -2.38
CA ASP A 110 11.25 7.61 -2.96
C ASP A 110 11.11 6.37 -3.82
N VAL A 111 11.29 6.53 -5.13
CA VAL A 111 11.21 5.41 -6.08
C VAL A 111 12.25 4.33 -5.78
N ALA A 112 13.43 4.69 -5.26
CA ALA A 112 14.48 3.72 -4.95
C ALA A 112 14.05 2.74 -3.83
N GLU A 113 13.23 3.19 -2.87
CA GLU A 113 12.65 2.30 -1.85
C GLU A 113 11.66 1.30 -2.49
N LEU A 114 10.84 1.75 -3.44
CA LEU A 114 9.92 0.88 -4.17
C LEU A 114 10.68 -0.15 -5.02
N GLU A 115 11.71 0.29 -5.73
CA GLU A 115 12.57 -0.61 -6.52
C GLU A 115 13.26 -1.64 -5.62
N GLY A 116 13.82 -1.22 -4.49
CA GLY A 116 14.42 -2.12 -3.50
C GLY A 116 13.43 -3.17 -2.95
N TYR A 117 12.18 -2.76 -2.69
CA TYR A 117 11.13 -3.71 -2.30
C TYR A 117 10.80 -4.69 -3.42
N LEU A 118 10.69 -4.22 -4.67
CA LEU A 118 10.43 -5.09 -5.82
C LEU A 118 11.58 -6.06 -6.14
N GLU A 119 12.81 -5.71 -5.78
CA GLU A 119 13.93 -6.65 -5.84
C GLU A 119 13.80 -7.76 -4.78
N ALA A 120 13.36 -7.40 -3.56
CA ALA A 120 13.14 -8.36 -2.48
C ALA A 120 11.91 -9.24 -2.71
N VAL A 121 10.83 -8.69 -3.33
CA VAL A 121 9.57 -9.39 -3.60
C VAL A 121 9.22 -9.31 -5.10
N PRO A 122 9.94 -10.03 -5.98
CA PRO A 122 9.77 -9.89 -7.43
C PRO A 122 8.40 -10.35 -7.95
N SER A 123 7.63 -11.03 -7.13
CA SER A 123 6.32 -11.60 -7.48
C SER A 123 5.13 -10.65 -7.27
N THR A 124 5.39 -9.36 -7.00
CA THR A 124 4.36 -8.33 -6.81
C THR A 124 4.55 -7.12 -7.72
N SER A 125 3.50 -6.32 -7.88
CA SER A 125 3.53 -4.95 -8.39
C SER A 125 3.31 -4.00 -7.24
N LEU A 126 3.59 -2.72 -7.39
CA LEU A 126 3.33 -1.70 -6.38
C LEU A 126 2.49 -0.55 -6.94
N PHE A 127 1.70 0.07 -6.07
CA PHE A 127 1.11 1.36 -6.36
C PHE A 127 2.21 2.42 -6.51
N ASP A 128 2.10 3.25 -7.56
CA ASP A 128 3.06 4.31 -7.87
C ASP A 128 2.81 5.53 -6.98
N VAL A 129 3.19 5.43 -5.72
CA VAL A 129 3.04 6.52 -4.74
C VAL A 129 3.86 7.76 -5.12
N PRO A 130 5.10 7.66 -5.65
CA PRO A 130 5.81 8.82 -6.20
C PRO A 130 5.00 9.59 -7.25
N LEU A 131 4.35 8.90 -8.21
CA LEU A 131 3.51 9.55 -9.22
C LEU A 131 2.32 10.27 -8.59
N HIS A 132 1.63 9.65 -7.61
CA HIS A 132 0.55 10.32 -6.89
C HIS A 132 1.02 11.65 -6.29
N PHE A 133 2.18 11.69 -5.64
CA PHE A 133 2.71 12.93 -5.08
C PHE A 133 3.14 13.95 -6.14
N HIS A 134 3.62 13.51 -7.30
CA HIS A 134 3.88 14.42 -8.42
C HIS A 134 2.59 15.04 -8.96
N LEU A 135 1.52 14.25 -9.09
CA LEU A 135 0.18 14.75 -9.48
C LEU A 135 -0.37 15.72 -8.44
N HIS A 136 -0.21 15.40 -7.14
CA HIS A 136 -0.61 16.31 -6.05
C HIS A 136 0.13 17.65 -6.15
N ALA A 137 1.46 17.61 -6.27
CA ALA A 137 2.29 18.81 -6.42
C ALA A 137 1.90 19.63 -7.66
N ALA A 138 1.67 18.97 -8.79
CA ALA A 138 1.20 19.63 -10.01
C ALA A 138 -0.15 20.33 -9.80
N SER A 139 -1.08 19.66 -9.11
CA SER A 139 -2.41 20.22 -8.83
C SER A 139 -2.40 21.43 -7.90
N THR A 140 -1.41 21.51 -7.01
CA THR A 140 -1.27 22.58 -6.00
C THR A 140 -0.32 23.70 -6.41
N SER A 141 0.41 23.56 -7.52
CA SER A 141 1.41 24.52 -8.00
C SER A 141 0.81 25.76 -8.72
N ASN A 142 -0.50 25.83 -8.88
CA ASN A 142 -1.18 26.88 -9.68
C ASN A 142 -0.68 26.96 -11.13
N GLY A 143 -0.21 25.86 -11.70
CA GLY A 143 0.29 25.78 -13.07
C GLY A 143 1.78 25.95 -13.25
N ASP A 144 2.55 26.10 -12.17
CA ASP A 144 4.00 26.29 -12.23
C ASP A 144 4.80 24.97 -12.38
N THR A 145 4.14 23.81 -12.49
CA THR A 145 4.81 22.53 -12.64
C THR A 145 5.11 22.23 -14.11
N ASP A 146 6.35 21.84 -14.39
CA ASP A 146 6.73 21.31 -15.70
C ASP A 146 6.24 19.84 -15.85
N LEU A 147 5.12 19.68 -16.53
CA LEU A 147 4.51 18.37 -16.74
C LEU A 147 5.33 17.46 -17.67
N SER A 148 6.30 17.98 -18.41
CA SER A 148 7.19 17.11 -19.21
C SER A 148 8.05 16.19 -18.34
N ARG A 149 8.25 16.55 -17.07
CA ARG A 149 9.03 15.82 -16.09
C ARG A 149 8.17 15.03 -15.08
N LEU A 150 6.87 14.98 -15.28
CA LEU A 150 5.92 14.41 -14.32
C LEU A 150 6.25 12.95 -13.94
N PHE A 151 6.79 12.19 -14.87
CA PHE A 151 7.11 10.77 -14.68
C PHE A 151 8.58 10.49 -14.30
N GLU A 152 9.42 11.50 -14.20
CA GLU A 152 10.79 11.34 -13.71
C GLU A 152 10.77 11.02 -12.22
N GLY A 153 11.51 9.98 -11.79
CA GLY A 153 11.55 9.56 -10.39
C GLY A 153 10.25 8.91 -9.89
N THR A 154 9.46 8.35 -10.79
CA THR A 154 8.25 7.58 -10.48
C THR A 154 8.46 6.11 -10.79
N LEU A 155 7.66 5.23 -10.19
CA LEU A 155 7.76 3.81 -10.45
C LEU A 155 7.41 3.47 -11.90
N VAL A 156 6.40 4.10 -12.48
CA VAL A 156 6.04 3.89 -13.88
C VAL A 156 7.12 4.40 -14.85
N GLY A 157 7.93 5.34 -14.40
CA GLY A 157 9.11 5.79 -15.17
C GLY A 157 10.28 4.80 -15.11
N ALA A 158 10.46 4.13 -13.97
CA ALA A 158 11.57 3.21 -13.72
C ALA A 158 11.23 1.75 -14.12
N ASP A 159 10.06 1.25 -13.69
CA ASP A 159 9.58 -0.12 -13.94
C ASP A 159 8.09 -0.13 -14.30
N PRO A 160 7.75 0.22 -15.55
CA PRO A 160 6.35 0.32 -15.98
C PRO A 160 5.58 -1.00 -15.92
N ALA A 161 6.27 -2.14 -15.97
CA ALA A 161 5.64 -3.45 -15.96
C ALA A 161 5.07 -3.81 -14.57
N ARG A 162 5.67 -3.27 -13.50
CA ARG A 162 5.25 -3.52 -12.13
C ARG A 162 4.63 -2.30 -11.44
N ALA A 163 4.41 -1.22 -12.16
CA ALA A 163 3.78 -0.01 -11.65
C ALA A 163 2.24 -0.06 -11.79
N VAL A 164 1.52 0.14 -10.70
CA VAL A 164 0.08 0.40 -10.70
C VAL A 164 -0.15 1.88 -10.43
N THR A 165 -0.48 2.63 -11.48
CA THR A 165 -0.66 4.07 -11.42
C THR A 165 -2.04 4.44 -10.89
N PHE A 166 -2.14 5.50 -10.10
CA PHE A 166 -3.41 5.97 -9.53
C PHE A 166 -3.38 7.49 -9.32
N VAL A 167 -4.56 8.08 -9.26
CA VAL A 167 -4.74 9.51 -8.98
C VAL A 167 -5.04 9.72 -7.50
N GLU A 168 -6.05 9.05 -6.99
CA GLU A 168 -6.49 9.07 -5.59
C GLU A 168 -6.71 7.65 -5.08
N ASN A 169 -6.73 7.50 -3.75
CA ASN A 169 -7.23 6.33 -3.06
C ASN A 169 -8.02 6.72 -1.81
N HIS A 170 -8.47 5.75 -1.03
CA HIS A 170 -9.29 5.96 0.17
C HIS A 170 -8.51 6.65 1.31
N ASP A 171 -7.17 6.59 1.32
CA ASP A 171 -6.32 7.21 2.34
C ASP A 171 -5.85 8.62 1.95
N THR A 172 -5.84 8.95 0.65
CA THR A 172 -5.41 10.28 0.17
C THR A 172 -6.52 11.31 0.13
N GLN A 173 -7.77 10.90 0.27
CA GLN A 173 -8.94 11.79 0.29
C GLN A 173 -8.96 12.69 1.54
N PRO A 174 -9.73 13.80 1.52
CA PRO A 174 -9.82 14.71 2.66
C PRO A 174 -10.25 13.99 3.94
N GLY A 175 -9.62 14.35 5.06
CA GLY A 175 -9.94 13.82 6.38
C GLY A 175 -9.26 12.50 6.75
N GLN A 176 -8.54 11.89 5.82
CA GLN A 176 -7.74 10.68 6.08
C GLN A 176 -6.31 11.02 6.53
N SER A 177 -5.61 10.05 7.12
CA SER A 177 -4.27 10.25 7.69
C SER A 177 -3.20 10.60 6.65
N LEU A 178 -3.37 10.13 5.41
CA LEU A 178 -2.46 10.37 4.29
C LEU A 178 -3.01 11.42 3.31
N ALA A 179 -3.94 12.28 3.76
CA ALA A 179 -4.62 13.24 2.91
C ALA A 179 -3.63 14.05 2.03
N SER A 180 -3.70 13.83 0.74
CA SER A 180 -2.89 14.47 -0.30
C SER A 180 -3.70 14.62 -1.59
N THR A 181 -4.91 15.13 -1.45
CA THR A 181 -5.93 15.21 -2.49
C THR A 181 -5.45 15.99 -3.71
N ILE A 182 -5.67 15.43 -4.89
CA ILE A 182 -5.50 16.14 -6.16
C ILE A 182 -6.61 17.18 -6.32
N GLN A 183 -6.25 18.43 -6.63
CA GLN A 183 -7.22 19.49 -6.76
C GLN A 183 -8.23 19.21 -7.89
N PRO A 184 -9.54 19.50 -7.70
CA PRO A 184 -10.59 19.14 -8.66
C PRO A 184 -10.34 19.63 -10.09
N TRP A 185 -9.75 20.82 -10.25
CA TRP A 185 -9.44 21.37 -11.56
C TRP A 185 -8.44 20.53 -12.36
N PHE A 186 -7.55 19.79 -11.67
CA PHE A 186 -6.48 18.97 -12.29
C PHE A 186 -6.85 17.49 -12.42
N LYS A 187 -7.82 16.99 -11.64
CA LYS A 187 -8.22 15.57 -11.65
C LYS A 187 -8.51 15.00 -13.03
N PRO A 188 -9.30 15.67 -13.92
CA PRO A 188 -9.51 15.15 -15.26
C PRO A 188 -8.23 14.99 -16.07
N SER A 189 -7.30 15.94 -15.94
CA SER A 189 -5.99 15.85 -16.60
C SER A 189 -5.12 14.73 -16.00
N ALA A 190 -5.14 14.56 -14.68
CA ALA A 190 -4.43 13.47 -14.00
C ALA A 190 -4.95 12.11 -14.46
N TYR A 191 -6.27 11.92 -14.52
CA TYR A 191 -6.85 10.68 -15.04
C TYR A 191 -6.56 10.47 -16.53
N ALA A 192 -6.57 11.51 -17.35
CA ALA A 192 -6.16 11.38 -18.75
C ALA A 192 -4.72 10.91 -18.89
N LEU A 193 -3.80 11.44 -18.09
CA LEU A 193 -2.39 11.03 -18.06
C LEU A 193 -2.22 9.57 -17.64
N VAL A 194 -2.96 9.14 -16.62
CA VAL A 194 -2.86 7.77 -16.08
C VAL A 194 -3.55 6.75 -17.00
N LEU A 195 -4.75 7.08 -17.54
CA LEU A 195 -5.55 6.14 -18.34
C LEU A 195 -5.09 6.01 -19.79
N LEU A 196 -4.56 7.08 -20.38
CA LEU A 196 -4.20 7.11 -21.80
C LEU A 196 -2.74 6.81 -22.07
N ARG A 197 -1.92 6.66 -21.01
CA ARG A 197 -0.53 6.25 -21.14
C ARG A 197 -0.47 4.74 -21.36
N GLU A 198 0.41 4.30 -22.27
CA GLU A 198 0.65 2.88 -22.54
C GLU A 198 1.35 2.16 -21.36
N ALA A 199 2.21 2.88 -20.64
CA ALA A 199 3.03 2.34 -19.56
C ALA A 199 2.29 2.35 -18.21
N GLY A 200 2.43 1.26 -17.43
CA GLY A 200 1.80 1.06 -16.14
C GLY A 200 0.38 0.50 -16.24
N THR A 201 -0.13 0.00 -15.12
CA THR A 201 -1.53 -0.47 -15.00
C THR A 201 -2.34 0.60 -14.27
N PRO A 202 -3.35 1.22 -14.89
CA PRO A 202 -4.12 2.28 -14.24
C PRO A 202 -5.11 1.72 -13.21
N CYS A 203 -5.21 2.38 -12.06
CA CYS A 203 -6.21 2.14 -11.02
C CYS A 203 -7.07 3.41 -10.83
N VAL A 204 -8.38 3.26 -10.89
CA VAL A 204 -9.35 4.33 -10.72
C VAL A 204 -9.98 4.24 -9.34
N PHE A 205 -9.99 5.34 -8.60
CA PHE A 205 -10.62 5.41 -7.30
C PHE A 205 -12.15 5.56 -7.45
N TRP A 206 -12.90 4.66 -6.83
CA TRP A 206 -14.36 4.68 -6.86
C TRP A 206 -14.95 6.00 -6.36
N GLY A 207 -14.35 6.58 -5.30
CA GLY A 207 -14.78 7.84 -4.71
C GLY A 207 -14.73 9.02 -5.67
N ASP A 208 -13.80 9.01 -6.64
CA ASP A 208 -13.72 10.05 -7.65
C ASP A 208 -14.84 9.97 -8.69
N LEU A 209 -15.42 8.80 -8.90
CA LEU A 209 -16.53 8.58 -9.85
C LEU A 209 -17.90 8.82 -9.20
N PHE A 210 -18.06 8.42 -7.93
CA PHE A 210 -19.37 8.34 -7.29
C PHE A 210 -19.49 9.16 -6.00
N GLY A 211 -18.42 9.87 -5.62
CA GLY A 211 -18.33 10.59 -4.35
C GLY A 211 -18.04 9.66 -3.17
N THR A 212 -17.72 10.25 -2.03
CA THR A 212 -17.53 9.53 -0.75
C THR A 212 -18.38 10.19 0.34
N PRO A 213 -18.87 9.44 1.34
CA PRO A 213 -19.70 10.00 2.42
C PRO A 213 -18.99 11.09 3.23
N GLU A 214 -17.66 11.04 3.29
CA GLU A 214 -16.84 11.98 4.08
C GLU A 214 -16.59 13.30 3.36
N THR A 215 -16.69 13.31 2.05
CA THR A 215 -16.41 14.50 1.23
C THR A 215 -17.65 15.36 1.00
N GLY A 216 -18.83 14.93 1.42
CA GLY A 216 -20.13 15.57 1.19
C GLY A 216 -20.16 16.28 -0.17
N ASP A 217 -20.89 15.79 -1.11
CA ASP A 217 -21.16 16.44 -2.41
C ASP A 217 -19.93 16.96 -3.22
N LEU A 218 -18.73 16.35 -3.07
CA LEU A 218 -17.72 16.59 -4.11
C LEU A 218 -18.27 15.99 -5.41
N PRO A 219 -18.46 16.81 -6.47
CA PRO A 219 -19.02 16.29 -7.71
C PRO A 219 -18.11 15.19 -8.24
N ALA A 220 -18.72 14.12 -8.72
CA ALA A 220 -18.03 13.15 -9.56
C ALA A 220 -17.28 13.89 -10.68
N VAL A 221 -16.06 13.45 -10.97
CA VAL A 221 -15.22 14.01 -12.05
C VAL A 221 -15.86 13.71 -13.39
#